data_3b6a6b1a8ec5ca43281d9adcb6a03170
#
_entry.id   3b6a6b1a8ec5ca43281d9adcb6a03170
#
_cell.length_a   1.000
_cell.length_b   1.000
_cell.length_c   1.000
_cell.angle_alpha   90.00
_cell.angle_beta   90.00
_cell.angle_gamma   90.00
#
_symmetry.space_group_name_H-M   'P 1'
#
loop_
_entity.id
_entity.type
_entity.pdbx_description
1 polymer ?
#
loop_
_entity_poly.entity_id
_entity_poly.type
_entity_poly.pdbx_seq_one_letter_code
_entity_poly.pdbx_strand_id
1 'polypeptide(L)'
;MICEPPGEPYYMGRIMEFVHANSDPSKAVEALRLNWYYRPKDIGRNVNDTRQVFASMHSDISPLTALRGKCQIKHRSEFDKLDDIRRQNDCFWYEKLYDRYIHRYYDVIPSKTVINVPANVKKVLDERWKYIVVEPTRGKELTSAKKSCKKCNKYCAK
;
A
#
# COMPACT_ATOMS: atom_id res chain seq x y z
N MET A 1 -4.94 -14.04 -4.58
CA MET A 1 -3.69 -14.84 -4.52
C MET A 1 -3.57 -15.62 -5.82
N ILE A 2 -2.42 -15.60 -6.45
CA ILE A 2 -2.15 -16.21 -7.77
C ILE A 2 -1.07 -17.27 -7.59
N CYS A 3 -1.14 -18.34 -8.40
CA CYS A 3 -0.36 -19.55 -8.24
C CYS A 3 1.13 -19.33 -8.52
N GLU A 4 1.95 -19.89 -7.65
CA GLU A 4 3.39 -20.13 -7.84
C GLU A 4 3.69 -21.62 -7.80
N PRO A 5 4.94 -22.02 -8.10
CA PRO A 5 5.37 -23.40 -7.92
C PRO A 5 5.06 -23.95 -6.52
N PRO A 6 4.87 -25.23 -6.35
CA PRO A 6 4.61 -25.83 -5.04
C PRO A 6 5.66 -25.43 -4.01
N GLY A 7 5.20 -24.95 -2.85
CA GLY A 7 6.09 -24.49 -1.76
C GLY A 7 6.36 -22.99 -1.70
N GLU A 8 6.05 -22.22 -2.76
CA GLU A 8 6.15 -20.76 -2.74
C GLU A 8 4.83 -20.12 -2.30
N PRO A 9 4.88 -19.02 -1.55
CA PRO A 9 3.66 -18.32 -1.16
C PRO A 9 3.05 -17.58 -2.36
N TYR A 10 1.73 -17.56 -2.45
CA TYR A 10 0.99 -16.91 -3.54
C TYR A 10 1.29 -15.42 -3.68
N TYR A 11 1.30 -14.93 -4.92
CA TYR A 11 1.30 -13.50 -5.20
C TYR A 11 -0.01 -12.85 -4.74
N MET A 12 0.08 -11.60 -4.31
CA MET A 12 -1.07 -10.82 -3.85
C MET A 12 -1.33 -9.66 -4.79
N GLY A 13 -2.59 -9.51 -5.20
CA GLY A 13 -3.01 -8.42 -6.08
C GLY A 13 -4.36 -7.85 -5.67
N ARG A 14 -4.55 -6.56 -5.93
CA ARG A 14 -5.84 -5.90 -5.83
C ARG A 14 -6.53 -5.97 -7.20
N ILE A 15 -7.74 -6.51 -7.25
CA ILE A 15 -8.55 -6.50 -8.47
C ILE A 15 -8.98 -5.06 -8.76
N MET A 16 -8.60 -4.58 -9.92
CA MET A 16 -8.93 -3.24 -10.41
C MET A 16 -10.08 -3.30 -11.42
N GLU A 17 -10.14 -4.38 -12.20
CA GLU A 17 -11.12 -4.53 -13.27
C GLU A 17 -11.35 -6.01 -13.57
N PHE A 18 -12.58 -6.35 -13.94
CA PHE A 18 -12.94 -7.64 -14.53
C PHE A 18 -12.94 -7.50 -16.05
N VAL A 19 -12.09 -8.28 -16.72
CA VAL A 19 -11.94 -8.23 -18.17
C VAL A 19 -12.87 -9.29 -18.78
N HIS A 20 -13.82 -8.83 -19.57
CA HIS A 20 -14.80 -9.66 -20.25
C HIS A 20 -14.34 -10.05 -21.64
N ALA A 21 -14.84 -11.19 -22.12
CA ALA A 21 -14.58 -11.66 -23.50
C ALA A 21 -14.97 -10.59 -24.52
N ASN A 22 -14.07 -10.32 -25.46
CA ASN A 22 -14.24 -9.30 -26.51
C ASN A 22 -14.57 -7.89 -25.98
N SER A 23 -14.21 -7.57 -24.73
CA SER A 23 -14.55 -6.30 -24.06
C SER A 23 -16.06 -6.04 -23.95
N ASP A 24 -16.87 -7.07 -23.98
CA ASP A 24 -18.32 -7.00 -23.90
C ASP A 24 -18.77 -7.35 -22.47
N PRO A 25 -19.33 -6.39 -21.70
CA PRO A 25 -19.76 -6.62 -20.31
C PRO A 25 -20.86 -7.67 -20.15
N SER A 26 -21.58 -8.02 -21.23
CA SER A 26 -22.60 -9.07 -21.20
C SER A 26 -22.03 -10.49 -21.26
N LYS A 27 -20.75 -10.62 -21.59
CA LYS A 27 -20.05 -11.90 -21.69
C LYS A 27 -19.35 -12.30 -20.39
N ALA A 28 -18.91 -13.54 -20.34
CA ALA A 28 -18.20 -14.08 -19.19
C ALA A 28 -16.89 -13.32 -18.92
N VAL A 29 -16.51 -13.23 -17.65
CA VAL A 29 -15.22 -12.71 -17.23
C VAL A 29 -14.14 -13.74 -17.56
N GLU A 30 -13.13 -13.35 -18.31
CA GLU A 30 -12.02 -14.22 -18.71
C GLU A 30 -10.74 -13.92 -17.94
N ALA A 31 -10.52 -12.65 -17.59
CA ALA A 31 -9.30 -12.21 -16.93
C ALA A 31 -9.57 -11.11 -15.88
N LEU A 32 -8.56 -10.83 -15.10
CA LEU A 32 -8.53 -9.81 -14.06
C LEU A 32 -7.39 -8.84 -14.32
N ARG A 33 -7.66 -7.54 -14.26
CA ARG A 33 -6.61 -6.53 -14.14
C ARG A 33 -6.27 -6.37 -12.68
N LEU A 34 -5.01 -6.55 -12.33
CA LEU A 34 -4.52 -6.56 -10.95
C LEU A 34 -3.46 -5.48 -10.76
N ASN A 35 -3.48 -4.82 -9.60
CA ASN A 35 -2.32 -4.10 -9.07
C ASN A 35 -1.64 -4.98 -8.03
N TRP A 36 -0.35 -5.19 -8.20
CA TRP A 36 0.43 -6.10 -7.38
C TRP A 36 0.85 -5.50 -6.04
N TYR A 37 0.90 -6.35 -5.03
CA TYR A 37 1.57 -6.09 -3.77
C TYR A 37 2.84 -6.93 -3.70
N TYR A 38 3.94 -6.32 -3.28
CA TYR A 38 5.22 -6.99 -3.12
C TYR A 38 5.46 -7.37 -1.66
N ARG A 39 5.98 -8.54 -1.42
CA ARG A 39 6.53 -8.89 -0.11
C ARG A 39 7.91 -8.27 0.05
N PRO A 40 8.37 -8.07 1.32
CA PRO A 40 9.73 -7.60 1.57
C PRO A 40 10.81 -8.39 0.83
N LYS A 41 10.70 -9.73 0.83
CA LYS A 41 11.65 -10.61 0.14
C LYS A 41 11.72 -10.38 -1.38
N ASP A 42 10.60 -10.06 -2.00
CA ASP A 42 10.51 -9.87 -3.46
C ASP A 42 11.22 -8.59 -3.94
N ILE A 43 11.51 -7.68 -3.01
CA ILE A 43 12.19 -6.40 -3.24
C ILE A 43 13.51 -6.28 -2.48
N GLY A 44 14.08 -7.42 -2.06
CA GLY A 44 15.39 -7.49 -1.41
C GLY A 44 15.43 -6.83 -0.02
N ARG A 45 14.29 -6.73 0.68
CA ARG A 45 14.23 -6.22 2.04
C ARG A 45 14.13 -7.32 3.08
N ASN A 46 14.99 -7.27 4.08
CA ASN A 46 14.86 -8.07 5.29
C ASN A 46 13.90 -7.35 6.25
N VAL A 47 12.70 -7.85 6.35
CA VAL A 47 11.69 -7.39 7.32
C VAL A 47 11.20 -8.60 8.10
N ASN A 48 11.14 -8.46 9.42
CA ASN A 48 10.76 -9.55 10.31
C ASN A 48 9.24 -9.83 10.34
N ASP A 49 8.44 -8.97 9.72
CA ASP A 49 6.99 -9.16 9.67
C ASP A 49 6.55 -9.80 8.35
N THR A 50 6.19 -11.06 8.39
CA THR A 50 5.69 -11.83 7.24
C THR A 50 4.33 -11.36 6.72
N ARG A 51 3.63 -10.52 7.48
CA ARG A 51 2.33 -9.95 7.10
C ARG A 51 2.46 -8.57 6.44
N GLN A 52 3.66 -7.99 6.44
CA GLN A 52 3.90 -6.74 5.75
C GLN A 52 4.02 -6.95 4.24
N VAL A 53 3.38 -6.04 3.49
CA VAL A 53 3.49 -5.95 2.03
C VAL A 53 3.68 -4.50 1.61
N PHE A 54 4.06 -4.30 0.36
CA PHE A 54 4.22 -2.98 -0.26
C PHE A 54 3.22 -2.85 -1.40
N ALA A 55 2.44 -1.78 -1.40
CA ALA A 55 1.61 -1.43 -2.55
C ALA A 55 2.50 -1.10 -3.76
N SER A 56 1.97 -1.20 -4.97
CA SER A 56 2.70 -0.78 -6.16
C SER A 56 1.75 -0.20 -7.21
N MET A 57 2.33 0.48 -8.20
CA MET A 57 1.62 0.91 -9.41
C MET A 57 1.75 -0.14 -10.53
N HIS A 58 2.41 -1.26 -10.27
CA HIS A 58 2.57 -2.34 -11.22
C HIS A 58 1.24 -3.06 -11.44
N SER A 59 0.73 -2.96 -12.64
CA SER A 59 -0.53 -3.56 -13.06
C SER A 59 -0.30 -4.57 -14.16
N ASP A 60 -1.03 -5.67 -14.11
CA ASP A 60 -0.97 -6.73 -15.11
C ASP A 60 -2.33 -7.39 -15.28
N ILE A 61 -2.51 -8.13 -16.38
CA ILE A 61 -3.71 -8.92 -16.67
C ILE A 61 -3.39 -10.39 -16.42
N SER A 62 -4.20 -11.01 -15.57
CA SER A 62 -4.07 -12.43 -15.22
C SER A 62 -5.36 -13.17 -15.55
N PRO A 63 -5.29 -14.42 -16.06
CA PRO A 63 -6.48 -15.20 -16.34
C PRO A 63 -7.26 -15.47 -15.04
N LEU A 64 -8.58 -15.53 -15.13
CA LEU A 64 -9.44 -15.80 -13.97
C LEU A 64 -9.08 -17.13 -13.29
N THR A 65 -8.63 -18.11 -14.06
CA THR A 65 -8.19 -19.43 -13.58
C THR A 65 -6.96 -19.39 -12.67
N ALA A 66 -6.20 -18.30 -12.67
CA ALA A 66 -5.05 -18.11 -11.77
C ALA A 66 -5.46 -17.73 -10.33
N LEU A 67 -6.71 -17.29 -10.12
CA LEU A 67 -7.21 -16.89 -8.82
C LEU A 67 -7.32 -18.10 -7.87
N ARG A 68 -6.70 -18.01 -6.69
CA ARG A 68 -6.68 -19.11 -5.70
C ARG A 68 -7.50 -18.83 -4.46
N GLY A 69 -7.63 -17.59 -4.07
CA GLY A 69 -8.39 -17.24 -2.88
C GLY A 69 -8.40 -15.74 -2.61
N LYS A 70 -9.14 -15.38 -1.58
CA LYS A 70 -9.29 -14.01 -1.09
C LYS A 70 -8.38 -13.79 0.11
N CYS A 71 -7.75 -12.63 0.19
CA CYS A 71 -7.07 -12.15 1.37
C CYS A 71 -7.54 -10.72 1.71
N GLN A 72 -7.23 -10.27 2.91
CA GLN A 72 -7.46 -8.90 3.33
C GLN A 72 -6.13 -8.16 3.37
N ILE A 73 -6.07 -6.97 2.78
CA ILE A 73 -4.89 -6.11 2.85
C ILE A 73 -5.36 -4.76 3.38
N LYS A 74 -4.87 -4.40 4.57
CA LYS A 74 -5.25 -3.18 5.29
C LYS A 74 -4.11 -2.18 5.31
N HIS A 75 -4.43 -0.90 5.23
CA HIS A 75 -3.44 0.13 5.48
C HIS A 75 -3.10 0.19 6.96
N ARG A 76 -1.85 0.58 7.31
CA ARG A 76 -1.37 0.67 8.70
C ARG A 76 -2.27 1.52 9.60
N SER A 77 -2.93 2.53 9.07
CA SER A 77 -3.85 3.41 9.81
C SER A 77 -5.22 2.81 10.13
N GLU A 78 -5.53 1.62 9.62
CA GLU A 78 -6.84 0.97 9.82
C GLU A 78 -6.89 0.08 11.07
N PHE A 79 -5.78 -0.05 11.79
CA PHE A 79 -5.69 -0.85 13.00
C PHE A 79 -4.63 -0.31 13.97
N ASP A 80 -4.83 -0.53 15.25
CA ASP A 80 -3.94 0.00 16.29
C ASP A 80 -2.74 -0.93 16.53
N LYS A 81 -2.98 -2.23 16.65
CA LYS A 81 -1.96 -3.22 17.00
C LYS A 81 -1.68 -4.19 15.86
N LEU A 82 -0.39 -4.43 15.58
CA LEU A 82 0.04 -5.41 14.58
C LEU A 82 -0.41 -6.84 14.91
N ASP A 83 -0.55 -7.16 16.18
CA ASP A 83 -0.99 -8.48 16.62
C ASP A 83 -2.42 -8.80 16.19
N ASP A 84 -3.27 -7.79 16.00
CA ASP A 84 -4.63 -7.98 15.51
C ASP A 84 -4.64 -8.47 14.06
N ILE A 85 -3.66 -8.05 13.26
CA ILE A 85 -3.45 -8.54 11.90
C ILE A 85 -2.83 -9.93 11.90
N ARG A 86 -1.84 -10.18 12.76
CA ARG A 86 -1.12 -11.46 12.84
C ARG A 86 -1.99 -12.62 13.26
N ARG A 87 -3.01 -12.37 14.10
CA ARG A 87 -3.97 -13.38 14.56
C ARG A 87 -5.01 -13.74 13.50
N GLN A 88 -5.21 -12.90 12.48
CA GLN A 88 -6.16 -13.15 11.41
C GLN A 88 -5.50 -13.95 10.29
N ASN A 89 -6.18 -14.99 9.81
CA ASN A 89 -5.75 -15.73 8.63
C ASN A 89 -5.88 -14.84 7.38
N ASP A 90 -4.94 -14.99 6.45
CA ASP A 90 -4.95 -14.28 5.17
C ASP A 90 -5.13 -12.76 5.29
N CYS A 91 -4.63 -12.16 6.39
CA CYS A 91 -4.65 -10.73 6.62
C CYS A 91 -3.23 -10.17 6.56
N PHE A 92 -3.05 -9.12 5.76
CA PHE A 92 -1.78 -8.44 5.51
C PHE A 92 -1.95 -6.94 5.70
N TRP A 93 -0.83 -6.22 5.79
CA TRP A 93 -0.86 -4.78 5.95
C TRP A 93 0.22 -4.08 5.15
N TYR A 94 -0.02 -2.81 4.80
CA TYR A 94 0.92 -1.96 4.11
C TYR A 94 0.88 -0.52 4.66
N GLU A 95 1.95 0.22 4.46
CA GLU A 95 2.04 1.66 4.73
C GLU A 95 2.83 2.39 3.64
N LYS A 96 3.54 1.66 2.80
CA LYS A 96 4.40 2.20 1.74
C LYS A 96 4.04 1.62 0.39
N LEU A 97 4.29 2.44 -0.64
CA LEU A 97 4.28 2.02 -2.03
C LEU A 97 5.72 1.86 -2.50
N TYR A 98 5.98 0.79 -3.22
CA TYR A 98 7.25 0.52 -3.90
C TYR A 98 7.11 0.71 -5.40
N ASP A 99 7.94 1.60 -5.95
CA ASP A 99 8.08 1.76 -7.39
C ASP A 99 9.21 0.85 -7.89
N ARG A 100 8.82 -0.20 -8.65
CA ARG A 100 9.76 -1.19 -9.17
C ARG A 100 10.68 -0.66 -10.28
N TYR A 101 10.27 0.41 -10.97
CA TYR A 101 11.01 0.94 -12.12
C TYR A 101 12.20 1.81 -11.69
N ILE A 102 12.01 2.58 -10.63
CA ILE A 102 13.05 3.47 -10.09
C ILE A 102 13.57 3.03 -8.72
N HIS A 103 13.09 1.89 -8.22
CA HIS A 103 13.47 1.29 -6.92
C HIS A 103 13.33 2.26 -5.73
N ARG A 104 12.23 3.04 -5.72
CA ARG A 104 11.93 3.99 -4.64
C ARG A 104 10.71 3.58 -3.83
N TYR A 105 10.70 4.07 -2.60
CA TYR A 105 9.58 3.89 -1.67
C TYR A 105 8.92 5.24 -1.42
N TYR A 106 7.59 5.21 -1.38
CA TYR A 106 6.75 6.36 -1.09
C TYR A 106 5.89 6.05 0.13
N ASP A 107 5.61 7.07 0.93
CA ASP A 107 4.67 6.93 2.02
C ASP A 107 3.24 6.97 1.47
N VAL A 108 2.39 6.07 1.96
CA VAL A 108 0.96 6.07 1.68
C VAL A 108 0.29 6.56 2.96
N ILE A 109 -0.36 7.71 2.89
CA ILE A 109 -0.99 8.33 4.05
C ILE A 109 -2.50 8.49 3.83
N PRO A 110 -3.33 8.43 4.89
CA PRO A 110 -4.75 8.72 4.77
C PRO A 110 -4.96 10.16 4.27
N SER A 111 -5.86 10.36 3.31
CA SER A 111 -6.18 11.70 2.77
C SER A 111 -6.63 12.67 3.87
N LYS A 112 -7.28 12.15 4.92
CA LYS A 112 -7.70 12.92 6.10
C LYS A 112 -6.56 13.59 6.87
N THR A 113 -5.34 13.09 6.75
CA THR A 113 -4.17 13.67 7.43
C THR A 113 -3.58 14.87 6.72
N VAL A 114 -3.99 15.14 5.48
CA VAL A 114 -3.52 16.28 4.70
C VAL A 114 -4.23 17.55 5.14
N ILE A 115 -3.48 18.49 5.69
CA ILE A 115 -4.02 19.68 6.36
C ILE A 115 -4.03 20.90 5.43
N ASN A 116 -3.02 21.04 4.57
CA ASN A 116 -2.77 22.25 3.79
C ASN A 116 -3.36 22.20 2.37
N VAL A 117 -4.62 21.80 2.24
CA VAL A 117 -5.34 21.83 0.96
C VAL A 117 -6.65 22.61 1.10
N PRO A 118 -7.10 23.30 0.04
CA PRO A 118 -8.40 23.95 0.02
C PRO A 118 -9.54 22.97 0.35
N ALA A 119 -10.57 23.43 1.06
CA ALA A 119 -11.65 22.58 1.57
C ALA A 119 -12.38 21.80 0.46
N ASN A 120 -12.57 22.40 -0.71
CA ASN A 120 -13.18 21.76 -1.88
C ASN A 120 -12.33 20.60 -2.41
N VAL A 121 -11.01 20.79 -2.48
CA VAL A 121 -10.05 19.74 -2.91
C VAL A 121 -10.00 18.64 -1.86
N LYS A 122 -9.95 19.00 -0.57
CA LYS A 122 -9.95 18.04 0.53
C LYS A 122 -11.17 17.13 0.51
N LYS A 123 -12.36 17.71 0.28
CA LYS A 123 -13.60 16.93 0.17
C LYS A 123 -13.51 15.87 -0.95
N VAL A 124 -13.01 16.23 -2.12
CA VAL A 124 -12.82 15.29 -3.24
C VAL A 124 -11.79 14.23 -2.90
N LEU A 125 -10.70 14.58 -2.25
CA LEU A 125 -9.68 13.62 -1.81
C LEU A 125 -10.26 12.61 -0.82
N ASP A 126 -11.00 13.06 0.19
CA ASP A 126 -11.58 12.21 1.23
C ASP A 126 -12.69 11.28 0.68
N GLU A 127 -13.45 11.75 -0.29
CA GLU A 127 -14.52 10.97 -0.92
C GLU A 127 -14.02 9.94 -1.95
N ARG A 128 -13.05 10.33 -2.78
CA ARG A 128 -12.56 9.50 -3.90
C ARG A 128 -11.27 8.75 -3.60
N TRP A 129 -10.39 9.36 -2.79
CA TRP A 129 -9.04 8.91 -2.56
C TRP A 129 -8.78 8.78 -1.06
N LYS A 130 -9.11 7.65 -0.48
CA LYS A 130 -8.88 7.39 0.95
C LYS A 130 -7.41 7.53 1.36
N TYR A 131 -6.49 7.32 0.42
CA TYR A 131 -5.06 7.38 0.62
C TYR A 131 -4.38 8.15 -0.49
N ILE A 132 -3.32 8.86 -0.16
CA ILE A 132 -2.46 9.57 -1.10
C ILE A 132 -1.03 9.07 -0.95
N VAL A 133 -0.28 9.16 -2.04
CA VAL A 133 1.13 8.79 -2.10
C VAL A 133 1.96 10.06 -2.01
N VAL A 134 2.91 10.10 -1.07
CA VAL A 134 3.80 11.24 -0.85
C VAL A 134 5.26 10.78 -0.88
N GLU A 135 6.15 11.66 -1.28
CA GLU A 135 7.58 11.39 -1.16
C GLU A 135 7.95 11.20 0.31
N PRO A 136 8.79 10.21 0.64
CA PRO A 136 9.24 10.01 1.99
C PRO A 136 10.01 11.24 2.46
N THR A 137 9.61 11.79 3.60
CA THR A 137 10.32 12.89 4.24
C THR A 137 11.75 12.41 4.51
N ARG A 138 12.74 13.04 3.90
CA ARG A 138 14.13 12.70 4.15
C ARG A 138 14.43 12.95 5.62
N GLY A 139 14.83 11.93 6.37
CA GLY A 139 15.08 12.00 7.82
C GLY A 139 16.06 13.07 8.29
N LYS A 140 16.75 13.75 7.36
CA LYS A 140 17.58 14.91 7.64
C LYS A 140 16.79 16.18 7.99
N GLU A 141 15.54 16.30 7.53
CA GLU A 141 14.72 17.47 7.85
C GLU A 141 14.06 17.36 9.24
N LEU A 142 13.73 16.15 9.67
CA LEU A 142 13.23 15.91 11.02
C LEU A 142 14.28 16.13 12.12
N THR A 143 15.57 15.90 11.83
CA THR A 143 16.65 16.19 12.79
C THR A 143 17.02 17.67 12.84
N SER A 144 16.77 18.45 11.77
CA SER A 144 17.01 19.90 11.78
C SER A 144 15.90 20.69 12.52
N ALA A 145 14.70 20.12 12.61
CA ALA A 145 13.58 20.75 13.33
C ALA A 145 13.65 20.59 14.86
N LYS A 146 14.55 19.73 15.37
CA LYS A 146 14.77 19.53 16.82
C LYS A 146 15.98 20.31 17.34
N LYS A 147 16.04 21.61 17.07
CA LYS A 147 17.00 22.47 17.77
C LYS A 147 16.41 22.85 19.13
N SER A 148 17.08 22.43 20.21
CA SER A 148 16.70 22.84 21.55
C SER A 148 16.81 24.35 21.68
N CYS A 149 15.79 24.98 22.26
CA CYS A 149 15.86 26.40 22.59
C CYS A 149 16.90 26.61 23.68
N LYS A 150 17.95 27.37 23.40
CA LYS A 150 19.00 27.69 24.37
C LYS A 150 18.53 28.41 25.63
N LYS A 151 17.36 29.09 25.57
CA LYS A 151 16.77 29.82 26.70
C LYS A 151 15.91 28.97 27.64
N CYS A 152 15.21 27.99 27.14
CA CYS A 152 14.26 27.20 27.93
C CYS A 152 14.58 25.71 27.98
N ASN A 153 15.65 25.27 27.32
CA ASN A 153 16.06 23.86 27.18
C ASN A 153 14.94 22.90 26.70
N LYS A 154 13.95 23.46 25.99
CA LYS A 154 12.82 22.71 25.42
C LYS A 154 12.97 22.64 23.90
N TYR A 155 12.52 21.56 23.32
CA TYR A 155 12.44 21.42 21.88
C TYR A 155 11.34 22.31 21.32
N CYS A 156 11.69 23.20 20.41
CA CYS A 156 10.74 24.03 19.68
C CYS A 156 10.48 23.38 18.30
N ALA A 157 9.23 23.15 17.98
CA ALA A 157 8.82 22.88 16.61
C ALA A 157 8.84 24.20 15.83
N LYS A 158 9.40 24.20 14.63
CA LYS A 158 9.23 25.30 13.67
C LYS A 158 7.98 25.06 12.86
#